data_9a91d9200fc1c7184b664bb6d105f5fe
#
_entry.id   9a91d9200fc1c7184b664bb6d105f5fe
#
_cell.length_a   1.000
_cell.length_b   1.000
_cell.length_c   1.000
_cell.angle_alpha   90.00
_cell.angle_beta   90.00
_cell.angle_gamma   90.00
#
_symmetry.space_group_name_H-M   'P 1'
#
loop_
_entity.id
_entity.type
_entity.pdbx_description
1 polymer ?
#
loop_
_entity_poly.entity_id
_entity_poly.type
_entity_poly.pdbx_seq_one_letter_code
_entity_poly.pdbx_strand_id
1 'polypeptide(L)'
;MSVQVIKVYLSTQLQEQLVGTLAYRDKNIYFEYDPIFLTSNIELSPYKLPLKSGVMVCDDTVFDGLFGVFADSMPDGWGKLLLDRYLLRQGINYGDITPLDRLGYIGNYGVGALLYKPYSGDIEQKTSQINLDDLALESIKILNDETHQDLKKLLVLGGSSAGARPKVMVQIDQNNNIIAGNQVLEAGYRHYMIKFPSHLDSKDIGKHEYLYSLAAKKANIEMPNTKLLQNKYFAIERFDRIADEKVHIHSVAGLTHSDFRYPTLDYDDLLGLTLHLTKDVKEQIKMFRLSVFNLFSHNRDDHAKNFSFLLDENNNWKLAPAYDLTFSQGPGGEHSTTYLGEGKNPTQEHLLKLANKHNIKNANNVILEVKNAIDSLLPQLKELNFGPR
;
A
#
# COMPACT_ATOMS: atom_id res chain seq x y z
N MET A 1 -23.38 -14.66 11.00
CA MET A 1 -22.63 -15.95 11.03
C MET A 1 -21.20 -15.65 10.57
N SER A 2 -20.21 -16.15 11.28
CA SER A 2 -18.80 -16.02 10.92
C SER A 2 -18.51 -16.77 9.61
N VAL A 3 -17.74 -16.16 8.72
CA VAL A 3 -17.34 -16.78 7.45
C VAL A 3 -16.27 -17.82 7.74
N GLN A 4 -16.59 -19.09 7.48
CA GLN A 4 -15.68 -20.21 7.74
C GLN A 4 -14.82 -20.57 6.53
N VAL A 5 -15.30 -20.26 5.32
CA VAL A 5 -14.64 -20.62 4.06
C VAL A 5 -14.79 -19.48 3.06
N ILE A 6 -13.69 -19.13 2.41
CA ILE A 6 -13.61 -18.11 1.35
C ILE A 6 -12.86 -18.68 0.15
N LYS A 7 -13.41 -18.48 -1.05
CA LYS A 7 -12.71 -18.71 -2.30
C LYS A 7 -11.95 -17.46 -2.72
N VAL A 8 -10.69 -17.65 -3.08
CA VAL A 8 -9.81 -16.60 -3.56
C VAL A 8 -9.70 -16.70 -5.07
N TYR A 9 -9.88 -15.58 -5.76
CA TYR A 9 -9.72 -15.46 -7.20
C TYR A 9 -8.64 -14.44 -7.53
N LEU A 10 -7.93 -14.67 -8.62
CA LEU A 10 -7.04 -13.69 -9.25
C LEU A 10 -7.82 -13.04 -10.40
N SER A 11 -7.92 -11.72 -10.40
CA SER A 11 -8.59 -10.95 -11.45
C SER A 11 -7.56 -10.15 -12.22
N THR A 12 -7.13 -10.67 -13.35
CA THR A 12 -6.22 -10.01 -14.29
C THR A 12 -6.80 -10.09 -15.69
N GLN A 13 -6.50 -9.12 -16.54
CA GLN A 13 -6.96 -9.09 -17.95
C GLN A 13 -8.49 -9.29 -18.06
N LEU A 14 -9.25 -8.71 -17.14
CA LEU A 14 -10.73 -8.83 -17.05
C LEU A 14 -11.27 -10.28 -16.90
N GLN A 15 -10.40 -11.20 -16.49
CA GLN A 15 -10.77 -12.59 -16.22
C GLN A 15 -10.56 -12.90 -14.74
N GLU A 16 -11.45 -13.72 -14.18
CA GLU A 16 -11.33 -14.23 -12.81
C GLU A 16 -10.92 -15.70 -12.84
N GLN A 17 -9.77 -16.00 -12.28
CA GLN A 17 -9.28 -17.38 -12.12
C GLN A 17 -9.35 -17.78 -10.64
N LEU A 18 -9.94 -18.93 -10.33
CA LEU A 18 -9.92 -19.46 -8.97
C LEU A 18 -8.50 -19.82 -8.57
N VAL A 19 -7.98 -19.18 -7.53
CA VAL A 19 -6.64 -19.43 -6.96
C VAL A 19 -6.68 -20.59 -5.98
N GLY A 20 -7.70 -20.61 -5.11
CA GLY A 20 -7.81 -21.62 -4.07
C GLY A 20 -8.85 -21.26 -3.02
N THR A 21 -8.79 -21.95 -1.90
CA THR A 21 -9.77 -21.84 -0.81
C THR A 21 -9.07 -21.58 0.51
N LEU A 22 -9.50 -20.54 1.23
CA LEU A 22 -9.17 -20.26 2.62
C LEU A 22 -10.26 -20.86 3.52
N ALA A 23 -9.83 -21.48 4.61
CA ALA A 23 -10.73 -21.99 5.65
C ALA A 23 -10.24 -21.56 7.04
N TYR A 24 -11.16 -21.16 7.92
CA TYR A 24 -10.88 -20.84 9.31
C TYR A 24 -11.44 -21.91 10.21
N ARG A 25 -10.58 -22.60 10.94
CA ARG A 25 -10.94 -23.66 11.87
C ARG A 25 -10.00 -23.71 13.05
N ASP A 26 -10.53 -23.85 14.25
CA ASP A 26 -9.75 -23.98 15.49
C ASP A 26 -8.70 -22.86 15.68
N LYS A 27 -9.10 -21.63 15.33
CA LYS A 27 -8.25 -20.41 15.34
C LYS A 27 -7.09 -20.41 14.34
N ASN A 28 -7.04 -21.38 13.44
CA ASN A 28 -6.02 -21.45 12.39
C ASN A 28 -6.65 -21.14 11.02
N ILE A 29 -5.85 -20.58 10.14
CA ILE A 29 -6.20 -20.32 8.75
C ILE A 29 -5.45 -21.32 7.87
N TYR A 30 -6.24 -22.04 7.10
CA TYR A 30 -5.79 -23.04 6.14
C TYR A 30 -5.98 -22.51 4.75
N PHE A 31 -5.08 -22.85 3.84
CA PHE A 31 -5.21 -22.55 2.42
C PHE A 31 -4.84 -23.76 1.57
N GLU A 32 -5.62 -23.98 0.52
CA GLU A 32 -5.33 -24.98 -0.50
C GLU A 32 -5.52 -24.36 -1.87
N TYR A 33 -4.52 -24.52 -2.73
CA TYR A 33 -4.58 -24.08 -4.12
C TYR A 33 -5.58 -24.92 -4.93
N ASP A 34 -6.28 -24.27 -5.86
CA ASP A 34 -7.07 -24.96 -6.86
C ASP A 34 -6.14 -25.77 -7.78
N PRO A 35 -6.49 -27.04 -8.13
CA PRO A 35 -5.65 -27.87 -8.99
C PRO A 35 -5.39 -27.27 -10.37
N ILE A 36 -6.34 -26.50 -10.93
CA ILE A 36 -6.17 -25.83 -12.22
C ILE A 36 -5.18 -24.67 -12.07
N PHE A 37 -5.29 -23.91 -10.95
CA PHE A 37 -4.36 -22.80 -10.69
C PHE A 37 -2.93 -23.28 -10.55
N LEU A 38 -2.68 -24.45 -9.97
CA LEU A 38 -1.34 -25.04 -9.87
C LEU A 38 -0.65 -25.22 -11.23
N THR A 39 -1.44 -25.38 -12.31
CA THR A 39 -0.89 -25.51 -13.67
C THR A 39 -0.55 -24.17 -14.34
N SER A 40 -0.94 -23.05 -13.75
CA SER A 40 -0.72 -21.71 -14.32
C SER A 40 0.73 -21.24 -14.20
N ASN A 41 1.51 -21.80 -13.28
CA ASN A 41 2.84 -21.36 -12.89
C ASN A 41 2.90 -19.90 -12.37
N ILE A 42 1.78 -19.35 -11.91
CA ILE A 42 1.72 -18.00 -11.33
C ILE A 42 2.04 -18.09 -9.84
N GLU A 43 3.20 -17.62 -9.44
CA GLU A 43 3.61 -17.57 -8.02
C GLU A 43 3.18 -16.24 -7.39
N LEU A 44 2.05 -16.25 -6.69
CA LEU A 44 1.50 -15.04 -6.03
C LEU A 44 2.28 -14.61 -4.80
N SER A 45 2.98 -15.52 -4.13
CA SER A 45 3.78 -15.27 -2.93
C SER A 45 4.86 -16.34 -2.79
N PRO A 46 5.98 -16.21 -3.51
CA PRO A 46 6.95 -17.30 -3.67
C PRO A 46 7.62 -17.76 -2.37
N TYR A 47 7.69 -16.90 -1.35
CA TYR A 47 8.39 -17.23 -0.10
C TYR A 47 7.48 -17.82 0.97
N LYS A 48 6.28 -17.28 1.15
CA LYS A 48 5.39 -17.63 2.27
C LYS A 48 4.18 -18.45 1.86
N LEU A 49 3.85 -18.47 0.58
CA LEU A 49 2.78 -19.30 0.01
C LEU A 49 3.23 -19.89 -1.33
N PRO A 50 4.24 -20.78 -1.36
CA PRO A 50 4.75 -21.34 -2.59
C PRO A 50 3.70 -22.16 -3.34
N LEU A 51 3.77 -22.18 -4.67
CA LEU A 51 2.83 -22.85 -5.54
C LEU A 51 3.02 -24.38 -5.43
N LYS A 52 2.32 -25.02 -4.50
CA LYS A 52 2.37 -26.47 -4.27
C LYS A 52 0.99 -27.02 -3.90
N SER A 53 0.76 -28.33 -4.19
CA SER A 53 -0.45 -29.03 -3.82
C SER A 53 -0.53 -29.33 -2.32
N GLY A 54 -1.76 -29.51 -1.82
CA GLY A 54 -2.07 -29.83 -0.44
C GLY A 54 -2.41 -28.63 0.41
N VAL A 55 -2.91 -28.91 1.60
CA VAL A 55 -3.33 -27.90 2.56
C VAL A 55 -2.12 -27.30 3.24
N MET A 56 -2.04 -25.98 3.27
CA MET A 56 -1.03 -25.20 3.98
C MET A 56 -1.67 -24.47 5.15
N VAL A 57 -0.93 -24.35 6.25
CA VAL A 57 -1.33 -23.60 7.45
C VAL A 57 -0.37 -22.44 7.61
N CYS A 58 -0.88 -21.26 7.91
CA CYS A 58 -0.04 -20.15 8.33
C CYS A 58 0.23 -20.29 9.83
N ASP A 59 1.47 -20.55 10.19
CA ASP A 59 1.95 -20.67 11.57
C ASP A 59 2.49 -19.35 12.13
N ASP A 60 2.46 -18.29 11.33
CA ASP A 60 2.93 -16.95 11.65
C ASP A 60 1.78 -16.08 12.18
N THR A 61 2.01 -15.35 13.25
CA THR A 61 1.01 -14.50 13.90
C THR A 61 1.06 -13.03 13.49
N VAL A 62 2.00 -12.62 12.63
CA VAL A 62 2.18 -11.21 12.19
C VAL A 62 0.91 -10.61 11.61
N PHE A 63 0.14 -11.41 10.87
CA PHE A 63 -1.11 -11.01 10.24
C PHE A 63 -2.33 -11.77 10.77
N ASP A 64 -2.40 -11.96 12.08
CA ASP A 64 -3.49 -12.70 12.75
C ASP A 64 -3.67 -14.13 12.18
N GLY A 65 -2.58 -14.78 11.78
CA GLY A 65 -2.56 -16.12 11.17
C GLY A 65 -2.93 -16.15 9.69
N LEU A 66 -3.07 -14.99 9.03
CA LEU A 66 -3.31 -14.93 7.60
C LEU A 66 -1.99 -14.92 6.81
N PHE A 67 -1.94 -15.62 5.68
CA PHE A 67 -0.79 -15.50 4.77
C PHE A 67 -0.65 -14.07 4.27
N GLY A 68 0.58 -13.57 4.19
CA GLY A 68 0.87 -12.18 3.88
C GLY A 68 0.28 -11.69 2.56
N VAL A 69 0.18 -12.55 1.55
CA VAL A 69 -0.44 -12.20 0.26
C VAL A 69 -1.92 -11.85 0.37
N PHE A 70 -2.64 -12.48 1.29
CA PHE A 70 -4.04 -12.14 1.57
C PHE A 70 -4.13 -10.97 2.55
N ALA A 71 -3.15 -10.86 3.46
CA ALA A 71 -3.06 -9.74 4.39
C ALA A 71 -2.82 -8.40 3.70
N ASP A 72 -2.16 -8.38 2.54
CA ASP A 72 -1.99 -7.16 1.73
C ASP A 72 -3.31 -6.63 1.15
N SER A 73 -4.34 -7.46 1.04
CA SER A 73 -5.69 -7.02 0.67
C SER A 73 -6.49 -6.48 1.86
N MET A 74 -6.01 -6.73 3.08
CA MET A 74 -6.71 -6.31 4.30
C MET A 74 -6.54 -4.82 4.54
N PRO A 75 -7.60 -4.13 4.97
CA PRO A 75 -7.47 -2.78 5.47
C PRO A 75 -6.65 -2.77 6.76
N ASP A 76 -5.84 -1.75 6.91
CA ASP A 76 -5.25 -1.41 8.19
C ASP A 76 -5.60 0.04 8.59
N GLY A 77 -5.18 0.48 9.76
CA GLY A 77 -5.39 1.84 10.22
C GLY A 77 -6.80 2.38 9.93
N TRP A 78 -6.91 3.30 8.98
CA TRP A 78 -8.16 3.97 8.62
C TRP A 78 -9.23 3.01 8.10
N GLY A 79 -8.90 2.18 7.13
CA GLY A 79 -9.86 1.25 6.53
C GLY A 79 -10.40 0.23 7.55
N LYS A 80 -9.53 -0.27 8.43
CA LYS A 80 -9.91 -1.16 9.52
C LYS A 80 -10.83 -0.46 10.52
N LEU A 81 -10.54 0.78 10.88
CA LEU A 81 -11.40 1.58 11.78
C LEU A 81 -12.82 1.71 11.22
N LEU A 82 -12.95 2.03 9.92
CA LEU A 82 -14.24 2.15 9.26
C LEU A 82 -15.02 0.83 9.28
N LEU A 83 -14.35 -0.26 8.91
CA LEU A 83 -14.95 -1.58 8.83
C LEU A 83 -15.37 -2.07 10.22
N ASP A 84 -14.50 -1.97 11.20
CA ASP A 84 -14.78 -2.44 12.56
C ASP A 84 -15.95 -1.66 13.18
N ARG A 85 -16.05 -0.35 12.97
CA ARG A 85 -17.20 0.45 13.43
C ARG A 85 -18.50 0.10 12.69
N TYR A 86 -18.41 -0.19 11.41
CA TYR A 86 -19.57 -0.64 10.64
C TYR A 86 -20.10 -1.97 11.18
N LEU A 87 -19.21 -2.95 11.42
CA LEU A 87 -19.59 -4.26 11.95
C LEU A 87 -20.20 -4.18 13.35
N LEU A 88 -19.64 -3.33 14.22
CA LEU A 88 -20.21 -3.07 15.54
C LEU A 88 -21.66 -2.53 15.46
N ARG A 89 -21.95 -1.65 14.50
CA ARG A 89 -23.32 -1.15 14.27
C ARG A 89 -24.27 -2.23 13.75
N GLN A 90 -23.75 -3.27 13.11
CA GLN A 90 -24.53 -4.45 12.71
C GLN A 90 -24.71 -5.45 13.87
N GLY A 91 -24.24 -5.10 15.09
CA GLY A 91 -24.33 -5.98 16.27
C GLY A 91 -23.30 -7.09 16.32
N ILE A 92 -22.23 -7.00 15.51
CA ILE A 92 -21.12 -7.98 15.53
C ILE A 92 -20.04 -7.48 16.49
N ASN A 93 -19.72 -8.28 17.52
CA ASN A 93 -18.68 -7.91 18.48
C ASN A 93 -17.28 -8.07 17.91
N TYR A 94 -16.33 -7.27 18.36
CA TYR A 94 -14.93 -7.33 17.92
C TYR A 94 -14.29 -8.71 18.05
N GLY A 95 -14.56 -9.42 19.14
CA GLY A 95 -14.01 -10.74 19.40
C GLY A 95 -14.53 -11.85 18.48
N ASP A 96 -15.63 -11.59 17.77
CA ASP A 96 -16.27 -12.55 16.88
C ASP A 96 -15.85 -12.38 15.42
N ILE A 97 -15.11 -11.28 15.09
CA ILE A 97 -14.70 -10.97 13.73
C ILE A 97 -13.39 -11.71 13.40
N THR A 98 -13.47 -12.63 12.48
CA THR A 98 -12.29 -13.36 11.97
C THR A 98 -11.61 -12.60 10.81
N PRO A 99 -10.35 -12.94 10.46
CA PRO A 99 -9.72 -12.42 9.24
C PRO A 99 -10.52 -12.75 7.97
N LEU A 100 -11.17 -13.93 7.92
CA LEU A 100 -12.00 -14.31 6.77
C LEU A 100 -13.27 -13.46 6.66
N ASP A 101 -13.88 -13.08 7.78
CA ASP A 101 -15.00 -12.14 7.76
C ASP A 101 -14.59 -10.82 7.12
N ARG A 102 -13.42 -10.28 7.50
CA ARG A 102 -12.90 -9.04 6.90
C ARG A 102 -12.62 -9.19 5.41
N LEU A 103 -12.00 -10.29 4.97
CA LEU A 103 -11.79 -10.57 3.53
C LEU A 103 -13.12 -10.67 2.77
N GLY A 104 -14.14 -11.30 3.35
CA GLY A 104 -15.48 -11.35 2.78
C GLY A 104 -16.14 -9.97 2.62
N TYR A 105 -15.90 -9.03 3.55
CA TYR A 105 -16.36 -7.65 3.41
C TYR A 105 -15.58 -6.84 2.38
N ILE A 106 -14.28 -7.13 2.22
CA ILE A 106 -13.46 -6.49 1.19
C ILE A 106 -13.87 -6.95 -0.20
N GLY A 107 -14.12 -8.26 -0.36
CA GLY A 107 -14.60 -8.85 -1.59
C GLY A 107 -13.72 -8.50 -2.80
N ASN A 108 -14.20 -7.63 -3.68
CA ASN A 108 -13.52 -7.18 -4.90
C ASN A 108 -12.95 -5.75 -4.81
N TYR A 109 -13.03 -5.11 -3.64
CA TYR A 109 -12.60 -3.71 -3.43
C TYR A 109 -11.15 -3.58 -2.92
N GLY A 110 -10.50 -4.68 -2.59
CA GLY A 110 -9.14 -4.70 -2.07
C GLY A 110 -8.09 -4.07 -2.98
N VAL A 111 -6.93 -3.79 -2.42
CA VAL A 111 -5.74 -3.44 -3.19
C VAL A 111 -5.22 -4.68 -3.92
N GLY A 112 -4.66 -4.47 -5.11
CA GLY A 112 -4.16 -5.56 -5.94
C GLY A 112 -5.26 -6.29 -6.72
N ALA A 113 -4.96 -7.51 -7.15
CA ALA A 113 -5.82 -8.28 -8.06
C ALA A 113 -6.55 -9.46 -7.40
N LEU A 114 -6.40 -9.66 -6.09
CA LEU A 114 -7.11 -10.74 -5.40
C LEU A 114 -8.55 -10.36 -5.08
N LEU A 115 -9.45 -11.31 -5.26
CA LEU A 115 -10.88 -11.19 -4.95
C LEU A 115 -11.30 -12.30 -4.00
N TYR A 116 -12.29 -12.02 -3.16
CA TYR A 116 -12.74 -12.92 -2.10
C TYR A 116 -14.24 -13.15 -2.20
N LYS A 117 -14.66 -14.42 -2.30
CA LYS A 117 -16.08 -14.81 -2.40
C LYS A 117 -16.43 -15.90 -1.37
N PRO A 118 -17.63 -15.87 -0.71
CA PRO A 118 -18.71 -14.94 -0.98
C PRO A 118 -18.39 -13.52 -0.49
N TYR A 119 -18.93 -12.52 -1.18
CA TYR A 119 -18.92 -11.14 -0.73
C TYR A 119 -19.98 -10.92 0.34
N SER A 120 -19.59 -10.38 1.48
CA SER A 120 -20.48 -10.19 2.65
C SER A 120 -20.96 -8.74 2.81
N GLY A 121 -20.53 -7.83 1.95
CA GLY A 121 -20.88 -6.41 2.02
C GLY A 121 -22.10 -6.05 1.18
N ASP A 122 -23.16 -5.53 1.80
CA ASP A 122 -24.33 -4.93 1.14
C ASP A 122 -24.05 -3.50 0.65
N ILE A 123 -22.93 -3.32 -0.07
CA ILE A 123 -22.48 -1.98 -0.40
C ILE A 123 -22.57 -1.78 -1.92
N GLU A 124 -23.74 -1.35 -2.39
CA GLU A 124 -23.86 -0.82 -3.76
C GLU A 124 -23.12 0.50 -3.88
N GLN A 125 -22.14 0.54 -4.76
CA GLN A 125 -21.49 1.80 -5.16
C GLN A 125 -22.29 2.41 -6.30
N LYS A 126 -22.91 3.56 -6.03
CA LYS A 126 -23.50 4.39 -7.09
C LYS A 126 -22.50 5.47 -7.46
N THR A 127 -22.27 5.64 -8.75
CA THR A 127 -21.49 6.78 -9.28
C THR A 127 -22.17 8.07 -8.81
N SER A 128 -21.47 8.89 -8.06
CA SER A 128 -21.96 10.18 -7.58
C SER A 128 -20.82 11.18 -7.48
N GLN A 129 -21.14 12.45 -7.69
CA GLN A 129 -20.17 13.53 -7.44
C GLN A 129 -19.80 13.59 -5.96
N ILE A 130 -18.55 13.91 -5.69
CA ILE A 130 -17.97 13.96 -4.35
C ILE A 130 -17.54 15.40 -4.03
N ASN A 131 -17.92 15.87 -2.84
CA ASN A 131 -17.33 17.03 -2.19
C ASN A 131 -16.21 16.58 -1.25
N LEU A 132 -14.98 17.01 -1.52
CA LEU A 132 -13.81 16.61 -0.73
C LEU A 132 -13.81 17.20 0.68
N ASP A 133 -14.26 18.45 0.84
CA ASP A 133 -14.30 19.12 2.14
C ASP A 133 -15.31 18.43 3.08
N ASP A 134 -16.46 18.00 2.56
CA ASP A 134 -17.45 17.25 3.33
C ASP A 134 -16.87 15.90 3.79
N LEU A 135 -16.19 15.17 2.90
CA LEU A 135 -15.55 13.89 3.26
C LEU A 135 -14.42 14.06 4.27
N ALA A 136 -13.64 15.15 4.16
CA ALA A 136 -12.59 15.45 5.12
C ALA A 136 -13.16 15.75 6.50
N LEU A 137 -14.24 16.55 6.59
CA LEU A 137 -14.93 16.86 7.85
C LEU A 137 -15.51 15.59 8.49
N GLU A 138 -16.20 14.75 7.73
CA GLU A 138 -16.74 13.48 8.24
C GLU A 138 -15.63 12.53 8.70
N SER A 139 -14.49 12.52 8.00
CA SER A 139 -13.33 11.73 8.42
C SER A 139 -12.78 12.16 9.78
N ILE A 140 -12.74 13.47 10.06
CA ILE A 140 -12.32 14.00 11.36
C ILE A 140 -13.30 13.61 12.46
N LYS A 141 -14.62 13.70 12.21
CA LYS A 141 -15.64 13.26 13.17
C LYS A 141 -15.49 11.77 13.52
N ILE A 142 -15.19 10.93 12.50
CA ILE A 142 -14.90 9.52 12.73
C ILE A 142 -13.67 9.36 13.62
N LEU A 143 -12.58 10.06 13.37
CA LEU A 143 -11.37 9.97 14.19
C LEU A 143 -11.62 10.40 15.64
N ASN A 144 -12.49 11.39 15.86
CA ASN A 144 -12.86 11.91 17.19
C ASN A 144 -13.93 11.06 17.91
N ASP A 145 -14.34 9.95 17.34
CA ASP A 145 -15.41 9.09 17.89
C ASP A 145 -16.78 9.80 18.02
N GLU A 146 -17.01 10.83 17.23
CA GLU A 146 -18.29 11.53 17.15
C GLU A 146 -19.32 10.70 16.36
N THR A 147 -20.61 10.95 16.63
CA THR A 147 -21.71 10.32 15.86
C THR A 147 -21.71 10.83 14.42
N HIS A 148 -21.68 9.95 13.44
CA HIS A 148 -21.59 10.31 12.02
C HIS A 148 -22.62 9.52 11.20
N GLN A 149 -23.28 10.23 10.30
CA GLN A 149 -24.31 9.64 9.43
C GLN A 149 -23.68 8.95 8.22
N ASP A 150 -22.49 9.39 7.78
CA ASP A 150 -21.83 9.00 6.52
C ASP A 150 -20.80 7.87 6.64
N LEU A 151 -20.80 7.12 7.77
CA LEU A 151 -19.87 5.98 7.95
C LEU A 151 -19.92 4.99 6.78
N LYS A 152 -21.13 4.67 6.29
CA LYS A 152 -21.31 3.74 5.16
C LYS A 152 -20.66 4.30 3.88
N LYS A 153 -20.81 5.59 3.61
CA LYS A 153 -20.21 6.26 2.45
C LYS A 153 -18.68 6.22 2.53
N LEU A 154 -18.11 6.56 3.68
CA LEU A 154 -16.64 6.50 3.87
C LEU A 154 -16.11 5.07 3.84
N LEU A 155 -16.85 4.09 4.36
CA LEU A 155 -16.49 2.68 4.25
C LEU A 155 -16.45 2.23 2.78
N VAL A 156 -17.43 2.63 1.98
CA VAL A 156 -17.46 2.35 0.53
C VAL A 156 -16.23 2.89 -0.18
N LEU A 157 -15.84 4.12 0.15
CA LEU A 157 -14.75 4.84 -0.54
C LEU A 157 -13.37 4.53 0.05
N GLY A 158 -13.27 4.24 1.33
CA GLY A 158 -11.99 4.11 2.03
C GLY A 158 -11.78 2.82 2.81
N GLY A 159 -12.81 1.98 2.94
CA GLY A 159 -12.78 0.79 3.81
C GLY A 159 -11.82 -0.32 3.39
N SER A 160 -11.34 -0.30 2.16
CA SER A 160 -10.31 -1.25 1.68
C SER A 160 -8.90 -0.67 1.70
N SER A 161 -8.72 0.54 2.25
CA SER A 161 -7.42 1.22 2.23
C SER A 161 -6.52 0.80 3.39
N ALA A 162 -5.22 0.71 3.11
CA ALA A 162 -4.18 0.58 4.12
C ALA A 162 -3.68 1.95 4.61
N GLY A 163 -3.01 1.97 5.78
CA GLY A 163 -2.43 3.18 6.39
C GLY A 163 -3.37 3.94 7.32
N ALA A 164 -2.80 4.72 8.24
CA ALA A 164 -3.51 5.31 9.36
C ALA A 164 -4.31 6.59 9.01
N ARG A 165 -3.85 7.37 8.02
CA ARG A 165 -4.53 8.62 7.63
C ARG A 165 -5.82 8.37 6.88
N PRO A 166 -6.84 9.21 7.08
CA PRO A 166 -8.08 9.16 6.29
C PRO A 166 -7.80 9.29 4.80
N LYS A 167 -8.41 8.42 4.02
CA LYS A 167 -8.27 8.40 2.57
C LYS A 167 -9.49 7.79 1.90
N VAL A 168 -9.67 8.13 0.64
CA VAL A 168 -10.76 7.61 -0.19
C VAL A 168 -10.24 7.20 -1.57
N MET A 169 -10.86 6.17 -2.14
CA MET A 169 -10.64 5.70 -3.49
C MET A 169 -11.71 6.32 -4.39
N VAL A 170 -11.29 6.99 -5.44
CA VAL A 170 -12.16 7.76 -6.33
C VAL A 170 -11.69 7.64 -7.78
N GLN A 171 -12.49 8.18 -8.69
CA GLN A 171 -12.06 8.39 -10.06
C GLN A 171 -11.95 9.89 -10.34
N ILE A 172 -10.91 10.29 -11.06
CA ILE A 172 -10.63 11.71 -11.40
C ILE A 172 -10.38 11.82 -12.89
N ASP A 173 -11.03 12.78 -13.55
CA ASP A 173 -10.79 13.12 -14.96
C ASP A 173 -9.67 14.15 -15.15
N GLN A 174 -9.40 14.52 -16.41
CA GLN A 174 -8.40 15.53 -16.75
C GLN A 174 -8.75 16.94 -16.24
N ASN A 175 -10.03 17.24 -16.00
CA ASN A 175 -10.53 18.53 -15.53
C ASN A 175 -10.62 18.58 -13.99
N ASN A 176 -10.17 17.52 -13.28
CA ASN A 176 -10.28 17.32 -11.85
C ASN A 176 -11.73 17.17 -11.34
N ASN A 177 -12.66 16.73 -12.20
CA ASN A 177 -13.95 16.25 -11.74
C ASN A 177 -13.76 14.94 -10.99
N ILE A 178 -14.44 14.79 -9.86
CA ILE A 178 -14.24 13.66 -8.93
C ILE A 178 -15.57 12.94 -8.76
N ILE A 179 -15.55 11.63 -8.97
CA ILE A 179 -16.71 10.76 -8.76
C ILE A 179 -16.38 9.60 -7.82
N ALA A 180 -17.37 9.15 -7.09
CA ALA A 180 -17.33 7.90 -6.35
C ALA A 180 -17.34 6.71 -7.32
N GLY A 181 -16.78 5.61 -6.87
CA GLY A 181 -16.76 4.36 -7.62
C GLY A 181 -15.34 3.91 -7.90
N ASN A 182 -15.09 2.63 -7.64
CA ASN A 182 -13.75 2.05 -7.82
C ASN A 182 -13.79 0.70 -8.55
N GLN A 183 -14.93 0.30 -9.11
CA GLN A 183 -15.09 -0.99 -9.79
C GLN A 183 -15.00 -0.86 -11.31
N VAL A 184 -15.83 -0.01 -11.90
CA VAL A 184 -15.84 0.23 -13.34
C VAL A 184 -15.34 1.63 -13.59
N LEU A 185 -14.36 1.76 -14.47
CA LEU A 185 -13.78 3.06 -14.80
C LEU A 185 -14.71 3.80 -15.77
N GLU A 186 -15.12 5.00 -15.39
CA GLU A 186 -15.84 5.88 -16.28
C GLU A 186 -14.93 6.40 -17.40
N ALA A 187 -15.49 6.58 -18.59
CA ALA A 187 -14.73 7.04 -19.75
C ALA A 187 -14.06 8.40 -19.50
N GLY A 188 -12.75 8.48 -19.71
CA GLY A 188 -11.95 9.68 -19.47
C GLY A 188 -11.49 9.88 -18.03
N TYR A 189 -11.83 8.98 -17.11
CA TYR A 189 -11.37 8.99 -15.72
C TYR A 189 -10.19 8.04 -15.49
N ARG A 190 -9.55 8.19 -14.33
CA ARG A 190 -8.52 7.30 -13.81
C ARG A 190 -8.74 7.06 -12.32
N HIS A 191 -8.28 5.91 -11.82
CA HIS A 191 -8.38 5.57 -10.41
C HIS A 191 -7.34 6.32 -9.58
N TYR A 192 -7.81 6.98 -8.52
CA TYR A 192 -6.97 7.73 -7.59
C TYR A 192 -7.28 7.36 -6.13
N MET A 193 -6.28 7.54 -5.28
CA MET A 193 -6.43 7.64 -3.85
C MET A 193 -6.24 9.10 -3.46
N ILE A 194 -7.17 9.65 -2.65
CA ILE A 194 -7.05 11.00 -2.07
C ILE A 194 -6.84 10.84 -0.58
N LYS A 195 -5.82 11.51 -0.03
CA LYS A 195 -5.53 11.54 1.41
C LYS A 195 -6.04 12.83 2.04
N PHE A 196 -6.61 12.70 3.23
CA PHE A 196 -7.07 13.81 4.05
C PHE A 196 -6.16 13.98 5.28
N PRO A 197 -6.00 15.22 5.79
CA PRO A 197 -5.31 15.45 7.05
C PRO A 197 -6.02 14.74 8.20
N SER A 198 -5.27 14.19 9.15
CA SER A 198 -5.76 13.79 10.46
C SER A 198 -5.74 15.00 11.43
N HIS A 199 -6.28 14.84 12.64
CA HIS A 199 -6.21 15.88 13.67
C HIS A 199 -4.78 16.14 14.18
N LEU A 200 -3.83 15.24 13.93
CA LEU A 200 -2.43 15.38 14.32
C LEU A 200 -1.56 15.98 13.21
N ASP A 201 -2.08 16.09 12.00
CA ASP A 201 -1.32 16.57 10.85
C ASP A 201 -1.35 18.10 10.73
N SER A 202 -0.31 18.66 10.11
CA SER A 202 -0.34 20.02 9.61
C SER A 202 -1.44 20.19 8.56
N LYS A 203 -2.04 21.38 8.51
CA LYS A 203 -3.03 21.74 7.45
C LYS A 203 -2.46 21.61 6.04
N ASP A 204 -1.14 21.73 5.90
CA ASP A 204 -0.42 21.68 4.64
C ASP A 204 0.15 20.29 4.30
N ILE A 205 -0.23 19.24 5.05
CA ILE A 205 0.32 17.89 4.83
C ILE A 205 0.13 17.38 3.39
N GLY A 206 -1.00 17.69 2.76
CA GLY A 206 -1.24 17.33 1.36
C GLY A 206 -0.30 18.05 0.38
N LYS A 207 0.07 19.30 0.66
CA LYS A 207 1.10 20.02 -0.11
C LYS A 207 2.47 19.40 0.10
N HIS A 208 2.80 18.99 1.34
CA HIS A 208 4.07 18.33 1.62
C HIS A 208 4.20 17.03 0.83
N GLU A 209 3.21 16.15 0.89
CA GLU A 209 3.22 14.89 0.11
C GLU A 209 3.33 15.17 -1.39
N TYR A 210 2.65 16.20 -1.89
CA TYR A 210 2.73 16.59 -3.29
C TYR A 210 4.13 17.06 -3.67
N LEU A 211 4.77 17.94 -2.88
CA LEU A 211 6.13 18.39 -3.12
C LEU A 211 7.15 17.24 -3.09
N TYR A 212 7.02 16.33 -2.12
CA TYR A 212 7.85 15.12 -2.07
C TYR A 212 7.68 14.25 -3.32
N SER A 213 6.45 14.13 -3.82
CA SER A 213 6.19 13.41 -5.07
C SER A 213 6.87 14.04 -6.29
N LEU A 214 6.94 15.38 -6.34
CA LEU A 214 7.66 16.10 -7.40
C LEU A 214 9.18 15.90 -7.26
N ALA A 215 9.72 15.92 -6.02
CA ALA A 215 11.13 15.60 -5.77
C ALA A 215 11.48 14.19 -6.22
N ALA A 216 10.65 13.22 -5.87
CA ALA A 216 10.87 11.82 -6.24
C ALA A 216 10.91 11.66 -7.77
N LYS A 217 9.96 12.25 -8.49
CA LYS A 217 9.97 12.25 -9.97
C LYS A 217 11.21 12.91 -10.55
N LYS A 218 11.62 14.05 -9.98
CA LYS A 218 12.85 14.76 -10.40
C LYS A 218 14.11 13.95 -10.09
N ALA A 219 14.08 13.14 -9.05
CA ALA A 219 15.13 12.19 -8.69
C ALA A 219 15.12 10.92 -9.56
N ASN A 220 14.34 10.87 -10.64
CA ASN A 220 14.14 9.69 -11.49
C ASN A 220 13.63 8.45 -10.72
N ILE A 221 12.82 8.67 -9.68
CA ILE A 221 12.09 7.60 -9.01
C ILE A 221 10.78 7.39 -9.77
N GLU A 222 10.51 6.15 -10.13
CA GLU A 222 9.24 5.78 -10.73
C GLU A 222 8.13 5.98 -9.71
N MET A 223 7.20 6.85 -10.02
CA MET A 223 6.11 7.22 -9.14
C MET A 223 4.85 7.49 -9.96
N PRO A 224 3.65 7.09 -9.46
CA PRO A 224 2.40 7.35 -10.14
C PRO A 224 2.15 8.84 -10.36
N ASN A 225 1.16 9.18 -11.20
CA ASN A 225 0.73 10.56 -11.33
C ASN A 225 0.15 11.07 -10.01
N THR A 226 0.50 12.30 -9.68
CA THR A 226 0.06 12.95 -8.44
C THR A 226 -0.57 14.29 -8.76
N LYS A 227 -1.56 14.70 -7.97
CA LYS A 227 -2.25 15.98 -8.07
C LYS A 227 -2.37 16.62 -6.69
N LEU A 228 -2.39 17.94 -6.64
CA LEU A 228 -2.78 18.71 -5.48
C LEU A 228 -4.17 19.32 -5.75
N LEU A 229 -5.19 18.70 -5.20
CA LEU A 229 -6.58 19.13 -5.39
C LEU A 229 -6.94 20.24 -4.42
N GLN A 230 -7.66 21.27 -4.89
CA GLN A 230 -8.08 22.43 -4.10
C GLN A 230 -6.92 23.08 -3.32
N ASN A 231 -5.68 22.96 -3.81
CA ASN A 231 -4.46 23.40 -3.12
C ASN A 231 -4.30 22.85 -1.67
N LYS A 232 -4.87 21.69 -1.39
CA LYS A 232 -5.00 21.13 -0.03
C LYS A 232 -4.85 19.62 0.05
N TYR A 233 -5.48 18.86 -0.87
CA TYR A 233 -5.55 17.42 -0.79
C TYR A 233 -4.59 16.76 -1.77
N PHE A 234 -3.77 15.85 -1.26
CA PHE A 234 -2.90 15.02 -2.09
C PHE A 234 -3.68 13.89 -2.72
N ALA A 235 -3.56 13.76 -4.04
CA ALA A 235 -4.12 12.65 -4.79
C ALA A 235 -3.02 11.92 -5.55
N ILE A 236 -3.03 10.59 -5.51
CA ILE A 236 -2.10 9.72 -6.20
C ILE A 236 -2.86 8.70 -7.06
N GLU A 237 -2.47 8.57 -8.32
CA GLU A 237 -3.04 7.58 -9.23
C GLU A 237 -2.73 6.17 -8.73
N ARG A 238 -3.68 5.27 -8.80
CA ARG A 238 -3.52 3.89 -8.36
C ARG A 238 -2.76 3.10 -9.43
N PHE A 239 -1.60 2.59 -9.09
CA PHE A 239 -0.79 1.76 -9.98
C PHE A 239 -1.23 0.29 -10.00
N ASP A 240 -2.10 -0.11 -9.07
CA ASP A 240 -2.73 -1.42 -9.04
C ASP A 240 -3.98 -1.50 -9.92
N ARG A 241 -4.25 -0.46 -10.69
CA ARG A 241 -5.36 -0.34 -11.64
C ARG A 241 -4.87 0.24 -12.96
N ILE A 242 -5.01 -0.51 -14.04
CA ILE A 242 -4.70 -0.09 -15.40
C ILE A 242 -6.00 -0.16 -16.19
N ALA A 243 -6.65 0.98 -16.45
CA ALA A 243 -8.05 1.02 -16.89
C ALA A 243 -8.94 0.20 -15.92
N ASP A 244 -9.70 -0.78 -16.39
CA ASP A 244 -10.52 -1.68 -15.57
C ASP A 244 -9.75 -2.92 -15.07
N GLU A 245 -8.50 -3.08 -15.48
CA GLU A 245 -7.69 -4.22 -15.09
C GLU A 245 -7.06 -4.02 -13.72
N LYS A 246 -6.94 -5.12 -12.98
CA LYS A 246 -6.27 -5.17 -11.70
C LYS A 246 -4.87 -5.76 -11.86
N VAL A 247 -3.91 -5.20 -11.13
CA VAL A 247 -2.54 -5.68 -11.09
C VAL A 247 -2.28 -6.34 -9.74
N HIS A 248 -1.70 -7.55 -9.75
CA HIS A 248 -1.32 -8.21 -8.51
C HIS A 248 -0.16 -7.49 -7.86
N ILE A 249 -0.33 -7.16 -6.58
CA ILE A 249 0.67 -6.47 -5.75
C ILE A 249 0.95 -7.29 -4.52
N HIS A 250 2.21 -7.28 -4.10
CA HIS A 250 2.63 -7.88 -2.84
C HIS A 250 3.63 -6.96 -2.12
N SER A 251 3.29 -6.55 -0.90
CA SER A 251 4.21 -5.74 -0.08
C SER A 251 5.38 -6.59 0.43
N VAL A 252 6.50 -5.95 0.75
CA VAL A 252 7.63 -6.64 1.41
C VAL A 252 7.18 -7.21 2.74
N ALA A 253 6.33 -6.51 3.48
CA ALA A 253 5.77 -7.03 4.73
C ALA A 253 5.03 -8.36 4.51
N GLY A 254 4.13 -8.42 3.54
CA GLY A 254 3.39 -9.63 3.22
C GLY A 254 4.27 -10.73 2.64
N LEU A 255 5.21 -10.37 1.76
CA LEU A 255 6.10 -11.29 1.06
C LEU A 255 7.07 -12.02 2.01
N THR A 256 7.54 -11.33 3.04
CA THR A 256 8.52 -11.85 4.01
C THR A 256 7.93 -12.20 5.36
N HIS A 257 6.67 -11.83 5.62
CA HIS A 257 6.02 -11.85 6.93
C HIS A 257 6.76 -10.96 7.97
N SER A 258 7.32 -9.84 7.51
CA SER A 258 7.94 -8.86 8.41
C SER A 258 6.88 -8.00 9.08
N ASP A 259 6.93 -7.92 10.41
CA ASP A 259 6.04 -7.02 11.15
C ASP A 259 6.46 -5.57 10.92
N PHE A 260 5.67 -4.85 10.12
CA PHE A 260 5.93 -3.46 9.74
C PHE A 260 5.81 -2.46 10.92
N ARG A 261 5.31 -2.89 12.07
CA ARG A 261 5.22 -2.07 13.29
C ARG A 261 6.56 -1.93 14.02
N TYR A 262 7.53 -2.75 13.65
CA TYR A 262 8.87 -2.77 14.22
C TYR A 262 9.93 -2.62 13.11
N PRO A 263 11.08 -2.00 13.40
CA PRO A 263 12.18 -1.90 12.45
C PRO A 263 12.87 -3.28 12.30
N THR A 264 12.40 -4.07 11.36
CA THR A 264 12.88 -5.45 11.13
C THR A 264 13.63 -5.61 9.81
N LEU A 265 13.74 -4.55 9.01
CA LEU A 265 14.37 -4.60 7.69
C LEU A 265 15.66 -3.79 7.65
N ASP A 266 16.54 -4.20 6.73
CA ASP A 266 17.70 -3.45 6.29
C ASP A 266 17.65 -3.24 4.77
N TYR A 267 18.19 -2.13 4.27
CA TYR A 267 18.28 -1.90 2.83
C TYR A 267 19.20 -2.90 2.14
N ASP A 268 20.09 -3.54 2.86
CA ASP A 268 20.86 -4.69 2.38
C ASP A 268 19.96 -5.85 1.99
N ASP A 269 19.01 -6.20 2.87
CA ASP A 269 18.03 -7.25 2.61
C ASP A 269 17.09 -6.87 1.48
N LEU A 270 16.63 -5.61 1.44
CA LEU A 270 15.75 -5.12 0.37
C LEU A 270 16.40 -5.15 -1.02
N LEU A 271 17.67 -4.77 -1.11
CA LEU A 271 18.43 -4.84 -2.38
C LEU A 271 18.63 -6.29 -2.82
N GLY A 272 18.94 -7.19 -1.88
CA GLY A 272 19.06 -8.62 -2.14
C GLY A 272 17.74 -9.23 -2.57
N LEU A 273 16.66 -8.96 -1.83
CA LEU A 273 15.30 -9.41 -2.15
C LEU A 273 14.84 -8.94 -3.53
N THR A 274 15.08 -7.65 -3.83
CA THR A 274 14.68 -7.08 -5.12
C THR A 274 15.35 -7.81 -6.28
N LEU A 275 16.67 -8.00 -6.22
CA LEU A 275 17.39 -8.72 -7.26
C LEU A 275 16.94 -10.19 -7.37
N HIS A 276 16.76 -10.86 -6.23
CA HIS A 276 16.37 -12.28 -6.22
C HIS A 276 14.96 -12.48 -6.79
N LEU A 277 14.00 -11.63 -6.43
CA LEU A 277 12.61 -11.73 -6.85
C LEU A 277 12.42 -11.33 -8.31
N THR A 278 13.01 -10.20 -8.72
CA THR A 278 12.79 -9.64 -10.06
C THR A 278 13.77 -10.20 -11.09
N LYS A 279 14.92 -10.73 -10.67
CA LYS A 279 16.04 -11.17 -11.52
C LYS A 279 16.53 -10.06 -12.47
N ASP A 280 16.32 -8.81 -12.10
CA ASP A 280 16.65 -7.63 -12.92
C ASP A 280 17.44 -6.61 -12.09
N VAL A 281 18.69 -6.37 -12.50
CA VAL A 281 19.57 -5.37 -11.87
C VAL A 281 19.00 -3.94 -11.96
N LYS A 282 18.18 -3.65 -12.98
CA LYS A 282 17.55 -2.33 -13.11
C LYS A 282 16.56 -2.08 -11.96
N GLU A 283 15.80 -3.11 -11.57
CA GLU A 283 14.88 -3.02 -10.42
C GLU A 283 15.66 -2.83 -9.10
N GLN A 284 16.80 -3.51 -8.94
CA GLN A 284 17.68 -3.33 -7.80
C GLN A 284 18.24 -1.89 -7.73
N ILE A 285 18.62 -1.31 -8.88
CA ILE A 285 19.07 0.10 -8.94
C ILE A 285 17.94 1.05 -8.58
N LYS A 286 16.68 0.78 -8.98
CA LYS A 286 15.52 1.56 -8.54
C LYS A 286 15.36 1.52 -7.02
N MET A 287 15.47 0.34 -6.39
CA MET A 287 15.42 0.20 -4.93
C MET A 287 16.57 0.96 -4.25
N PHE A 288 17.80 0.89 -4.80
CA PHE A 288 18.91 1.70 -4.29
C PHE A 288 18.62 3.20 -4.38
N ARG A 289 18.09 3.67 -5.52
CA ARG A 289 17.69 5.08 -5.69
C ARG A 289 16.65 5.51 -4.66
N LEU A 290 15.69 4.65 -4.35
CA LEU A 290 14.68 4.89 -3.32
C LEU A 290 15.30 4.96 -1.93
N SER A 291 16.28 4.10 -1.59
CA SER A 291 17.01 4.18 -0.31
C SER A 291 17.78 5.50 -0.17
N VAL A 292 18.42 5.96 -1.26
CA VAL A 292 19.09 7.27 -1.28
C VAL A 292 18.08 8.41 -1.03
N PHE A 293 16.91 8.35 -1.66
CA PHE A 293 15.86 9.35 -1.46
C PHE A 293 15.36 9.36 -0.01
N ASN A 294 15.01 8.21 0.55
CA ASN A 294 14.53 8.11 1.92
C ASN A 294 15.55 8.67 2.93
N LEU A 295 16.84 8.39 2.71
CA LEU A 295 17.91 8.96 3.56
C LEU A 295 17.92 10.49 3.53
N PHE A 296 18.06 11.09 2.34
CA PHE A 296 18.28 12.53 2.22
C PHE A 296 16.99 13.36 2.35
N SER A 297 15.83 12.77 2.10
CA SER A 297 14.55 13.43 2.33
C SER A 297 14.04 13.27 3.76
N HIS A 298 14.75 12.52 4.61
CA HIS A 298 14.32 12.15 5.96
C HIS A 298 12.94 11.48 5.98
N ASN A 299 12.66 10.62 5.00
CA ASN A 299 11.50 9.74 5.03
C ASN A 299 11.85 8.52 5.90
N ARG A 300 11.66 8.64 7.21
CA ARG A 300 11.98 7.59 8.19
C ARG A 300 10.83 6.62 8.47
N ASP A 301 9.69 6.84 7.83
CA ASP A 301 8.56 5.90 7.86
C ASP A 301 8.68 4.87 6.71
N ASP A 302 9.91 4.46 6.43
CA ASP A 302 10.30 3.53 5.39
C ASP A 302 10.15 2.06 5.83
N HIS A 303 8.96 1.72 6.35
CA HIS A 303 8.67 0.38 6.85
C HIS A 303 8.30 -0.62 5.72
N ALA A 304 8.26 -1.91 6.06
CA ALA A 304 8.09 -3.01 5.12
C ALA A 304 6.83 -2.92 4.22
N LYS A 305 5.75 -2.25 4.64
CA LYS A 305 4.55 -2.03 3.81
C LYS A 305 4.72 -0.90 2.77
N ASN A 306 5.75 -0.06 2.90
CA ASN A 306 6.01 1.03 1.96
C ASN A 306 6.88 0.61 0.76
N PHE A 307 7.23 -0.68 0.70
CA PHE A 307 7.87 -1.30 -0.44
C PHE A 307 6.99 -2.43 -0.96
N SER A 308 6.72 -2.44 -2.25
CA SER A 308 5.90 -3.48 -2.88
C SER A 308 6.49 -3.91 -4.21
N PHE A 309 6.10 -5.10 -4.61
CA PHE A 309 6.34 -5.64 -5.95
C PHE A 309 5.00 -5.88 -6.64
N LEU A 310 5.01 -5.87 -7.95
CA LEU A 310 3.85 -6.19 -8.78
C LEU A 310 4.21 -7.29 -9.80
N LEU A 311 3.21 -8.04 -10.21
CA LEU A 311 3.34 -8.95 -11.36
C LEU A 311 2.95 -8.18 -12.63
N ASP A 312 3.84 -8.18 -13.62
CA ASP A 312 3.54 -7.66 -14.94
C ASP A 312 2.64 -8.62 -15.74
N GLU A 313 2.25 -8.22 -16.93
CA GLU A 313 1.41 -9.02 -17.86
C GLU A 313 2.00 -10.37 -18.24
N ASN A 314 3.32 -10.56 -18.07
CA ASN A 314 4.05 -11.78 -18.34
C ASN A 314 4.34 -12.58 -17.06
N ASN A 315 3.72 -12.22 -15.94
CA ASN A 315 3.93 -12.80 -14.61
C ASN A 315 5.38 -12.66 -14.10
N ASN A 316 6.12 -11.63 -14.53
CA ASN A 316 7.39 -11.28 -13.94
C ASN A 316 7.21 -10.28 -12.81
N TRP A 317 7.95 -10.50 -11.73
CA TRP A 317 7.99 -9.56 -10.63
C TRP A 317 8.76 -8.28 -11.00
N LYS A 318 8.19 -7.13 -10.67
CA LYS A 318 8.79 -5.80 -10.82
C LYS A 318 8.67 -5.04 -9.51
N LEU A 319 9.59 -4.14 -9.23
CA LEU A 319 9.43 -3.19 -8.14
C LEU A 319 8.23 -2.27 -8.46
N ALA A 320 7.29 -2.15 -7.55
CA ALA A 320 6.17 -1.25 -7.73
C ALA A 320 6.66 0.22 -7.76
N PRO A 321 5.94 1.12 -8.44
CA PRO A 321 6.19 2.54 -8.33
C PRO A 321 6.18 2.97 -6.86
N ALA A 322 7.03 3.92 -6.49
CA ALA A 322 7.12 4.41 -5.12
C ALA A 322 5.83 5.14 -4.68
N TYR A 323 5.51 5.02 -3.43
CA TYR A 323 4.35 5.67 -2.79
C TYR A 323 4.68 6.02 -1.34
N ASP A 324 3.85 6.82 -0.71
CA ASP A 324 3.94 7.21 0.69
C ASP A 324 5.29 7.87 1.05
N LEU A 325 5.82 8.68 0.13
CA LEU A 325 7.06 9.41 0.33
C LEU A 325 6.74 10.77 0.94
N THR A 326 7.18 10.98 2.18
CA THR A 326 7.07 12.26 2.88
C THR A 326 8.10 12.34 4.00
N PHE A 327 8.32 13.53 4.55
CA PHE A 327 9.12 13.68 5.77
C PHE A 327 8.47 12.93 6.93
N SER A 328 9.25 12.16 7.64
CA SER A 328 8.86 11.54 8.90
C SER A 328 10.04 11.54 9.87
N GLN A 329 9.77 11.83 11.14
CA GLN A 329 10.79 11.70 12.16
C GLN A 329 11.14 10.24 12.48
N GLY A 330 10.25 9.32 12.09
CA GLY A 330 10.38 7.90 12.41
C GLY A 330 10.15 7.56 13.88
N PRO A 331 9.95 6.28 14.18
CA PRO A 331 9.85 5.80 15.55
C PRO A 331 11.18 6.04 16.30
N GLY A 332 11.12 6.73 17.43
CA GLY A 332 12.34 7.03 18.19
C GLY A 332 13.40 7.92 17.48
N GLY A 333 13.03 8.53 16.36
CA GLY A 333 13.96 9.34 15.54
C GLY A 333 14.84 8.51 14.61
N GLU A 334 14.43 7.27 14.30
CA GLU A 334 15.16 6.32 13.46
C GLU A 334 14.40 5.95 12.20
N HIS A 335 15.11 5.49 11.18
CA HIS A 335 14.51 4.85 10.03
C HIS A 335 13.87 3.50 10.41
N SER A 336 12.73 3.18 9.85
CA SER A 336 12.10 1.86 10.02
C SER A 336 12.87 0.76 9.27
N THR A 337 13.63 1.14 8.22
CA THR A 337 14.55 0.26 7.50
C THR A 337 15.98 0.80 7.71
N THR A 338 16.86 -0.03 8.27
CA THR A 338 18.24 0.36 8.58
C THR A 338 19.16 0.35 7.36
N TYR A 339 20.32 0.99 7.49
CA TYR A 339 21.38 1.03 6.49
C TYR A 339 22.61 0.30 7.04
N LEU A 340 22.72 -1.01 6.80
CA LEU A 340 23.75 -1.88 7.39
C LEU A 340 23.73 -1.86 8.92
N GLY A 341 22.51 -1.93 9.50
CA GLY A 341 22.27 -1.90 10.93
C GLY A 341 22.18 -0.49 11.55
N GLU A 342 22.42 0.58 10.78
CA GLU A 342 22.31 1.96 11.27
C GLU A 342 20.95 2.57 10.90
N GLY A 343 20.10 2.85 11.89
CA GLY A 343 18.78 3.45 11.69
C GLY A 343 18.70 4.93 12.08
N LYS A 344 19.54 5.34 13.04
CA LYS A 344 19.45 6.68 13.65
C LYS A 344 20.15 7.77 12.87
N ASN A 345 21.39 7.51 12.49
CA ASN A 345 22.27 8.47 11.83
C ASN A 345 22.94 7.85 10.58
N PRO A 346 22.16 7.25 9.66
CA PRO A 346 22.75 6.73 8.43
C PRO A 346 23.36 7.89 7.61
N THR A 347 24.42 7.59 6.88
CA THR A 347 25.19 8.58 6.12
C THR A 347 25.38 8.12 4.68
N GLN A 348 25.91 9.02 3.84
CA GLN A 348 26.31 8.66 2.47
C GLN A 348 27.33 7.50 2.43
N GLU A 349 28.16 7.34 3.46
CA GLU A 349 29.12 6.24 3.54
C GLU A 349 28.41 4.88 3.62
N HIS A 350 27.29 4.77 4.35
CA HIS A 350 26.46 3.57 4.41
C HIS A 350 25.88 3.23 3.03
N LEU A 351 25.38 4.23 2.29
CA LEU A 351 24.92 4.05 0.93
C LEU A 351 26.02 3.55 -0.02
N LEU A 352 27.22 4.07 0.08
CA LEU A 352 28.35 3.61 -0.73
C LEU A 352 28.78 2.19 -0.38
N LYS A 353 28.75 1.82 0.91
CA LYS A 353 28.98 0.44 1.36
C LYS A 353 27.92 -0.52 0.81
N LEU A 354 26.64 -0.14 0.89
CA LEU A 354 25.53 -0.91 0.29
C LEU A 354 25.73 -1.08 -1.22
N ALA A 355 26.03 0.02 -1.93
CA ALA A 355 26.24 -0.03 -3.37
C ALA A 355 27.41 -0.95 -3.76
N ASN A 356 28.52 -0.89 -3.00
CA ASN A 356 29.66 -1.76 -3.21
C ASN A 356 29.30 -3.24 -2.98
N LYS A 357 28.56 -3.56 -1.91
CA LYS A 357 28.12 -4.92 -1.57
C LYS A 357 27.23 -5.51 -2.67
N HIS A 358 26.39 -4.68 -3.28
CA HIS A 358 25.47 -5.08 -4.35
C HIS A 358 25.97 -4.80 -5.78
N ASN A 359 27.24 -4.43 -5.95
CA ASN A 359 27.87 -4.16 -7.25
C ASN A 359 27.19 -3.03 -8.07
N ILE A 360 26.62 -2.03 -7.42
CA ILE A 360 25.96 -0.87 -8.05
C ILE A 360 27.06 0.16 -8.44
N LYS A 361 27.52 0.10 -9.68
CA LYS A 361 28.69 0.85 -10.15
C LYS A 361 28.50 2.36 -10.25
N ASN A 362 27.28 2.83 -10.50
CA ASN A 362 26.97 4.26 -10.70
C ASN A 362 26.41 4.97 -9.44
N ALA A 363 26.68 4.42 -8.25
CA ALA A 363 26.10 4.88 -6.99
C ALA A 363 26.33 6.38 -6.72
N ASN A 364 27.53 6.91 -6.97
CA ASN A 364 27.83 8.33 -6.77
C ASN A 364 26.93 9.24 -7.63
N ASN A 365 26.68 8.88 -8.88
CA ASN A 365 25.80 9.63 -9.78
C ASN A 365 24.35 9.58 -9.26
N VAL A 366 23.86 8.41 -8.86
CA VAL A 366 22.52 8.25 -8.26
C VAL A 366 22.38 9.13 -7.02
N ILE A 367 23.37 9.11 -6.13
CA ILE A 367 23.36 9.92 -4.91
C ILE A 367 23.31 11.42 -5.26
N LEU A 368 24.13 11.88 -6.21
CA LEU A 368 24.16 13.27 -6.63
C LEU A 368 22.85 13.72 -7.27
N GLU A 369 22.29 12.94 -8.18
CA GLU A 369 20.99 13.21 -8.82
C GLU A 369 19.88 13.36 -7.79
N VAL A 370 19.78 12.43 -6.85
CA VAL A 370 18.75 12.44 -5.81
C VAL A 370 18.92 13.66 -4.87
N LYS A 371 20.13 13.94 -4.41
CA LYS A 371 20.39 15.12 -3.57
C LYS A 371 19.99 16.42 -4.28
N ASN A 372 20.43 16.60 -5.53
CA ASN A 372 20.08 17.79 -6.31
C ASN A 372 18.57 17.95 -6.50
N ALA A 373 17.85 16.82 -6.68
CA ALA A 373 16.40 16.84 -6.79
C ALA A 373 15.73 17.31 -5.49
N ILE A 374 16.16 16.79 -4.35
CA ILE A 374 15.65 17.17 -3.02
C ILE A 374 15.99 18.64 -2.72
N ASP A 375 17.25 19.04 -2.90
CA ASP A 375 17.72 20.40 -2.63
C ASP A 375 16.93 21.46 -3.42
N SER A 376 16.50 21.12 -4.63
CA SER A 376 15.70 22.03 -5.47
C SER A 376 14.31 22.34 -4.92
N LEU A 377 13.80 21.55 -3.96
CA LEU A 377 12.48 21.72 -3.34
C LEU A 377 12.58 22.27 -1.90
N LEU A 378 13.79 22.29 -1.31
CA LEU A 378 13.98 22.82 0.05
C LEU A 378 13.40 24.23 0.27
N PRO A 379 13.52 25.20 -0.67
CA PRO A 379 12.91 26.50 -0.49
C PRO A 379 11.41 26.44 -0.26
N GLN A 380 10.69 25.67 -1.08
CA GLN A 380 9.21 25.51 -1.00
C GLN A 380 8.81 24.77 0.28
N LEU A 381 9.57 23.76 0.70
CA LEU A 381 9.32 23.03 1.96
C LEU A 381 9.53 23.93 3.18
N LYS A 382 10.55 24.81 3.15
CA LYS A 382 10.81 25.79 4.23
C LYS A 382 9.71 26.83 4.35
N GLU A 383 9.15 27.32 3.26
CA GLU A 383 8.00 28.24 3.27
C GLU A 383 6.78 27.63 3.99
N LEU A 384 6.62 26.32 3.93
CA LEU A 384 5.58 25.59 4.65
C LEU A 384 5.96 25.21 6.10
N ASN A 385 7.11 25.68 6.61
CA ASN A 385 7.66 25.30 7.91
C ASN A 385 7.84 23.78 8.10
N PHE A 386 8.21 23.09 7.01
CA PHE A 386 8.32 21.64 6.98
C PHE A 386 9.65 21.18 6.39
N GLY A 387 10.16 20.05 6.88
CA GLY A 387 11.41 19.47 6.43
C GLY A 387 12.45 19.36 7.56
N PRO A 388 13.61 18.78 7.28
CA PRO A 388 14.71 18.69 8.23
C PRO A 388 15.16 20.09 8.62
N ARG A 389 15.29 20.33 9.92
CA ARG A 389 15.84 21.56 10.49
C ARG A 389 17.36 21.55 10.42
#